data_f9f931b4c4d41289cf3274ed793a7221
#
_entry.id   f9f931b4c4d41289cf3274ed793a7221
#
_cell.length_a   1.000
_cell.length_b   1.000
_cell.length_c   1.000
_cell.angle_alpha   90.00
_cell.angle_beta   90.00
_cell.angle_gamma   90.00
#
_symmetry.space_group_name_H-M   'P 1'
#
loop_
_entity.id
_entity.type
_entity.pdbx_description
1 polymer ?
#
loop_
_entity_poly.entity_id
_entity_poly.type
_entity_poly.pdbx_seq_one_letter_code
_entity_poly.pdbx_strand_id
1 'polypeptide(L)'
;EQVGIKYFVMGNGSNVLFRDEGYAGAVFVLGEDMSEITVESGVITASAGATLSRVCKTALEHHLGGMEFAWGIPGTVGGAVYMNAGAFGGEMKDVVKSVTCIDKDGNLKTYPASELDFGYRSSRFTASKEIIVSASFALKDADYDKIKSRMDELIERRRLKQPLEYPSAGSTFKRPEGTYAGLVIENSGLK
;
A
#
# COMPACT_ATOMS: atom_id res chain seq x y z
N GLU A 1 17.32 -3.55 26.92
CA GLU A 1 17.64 -4.99 26.83
C GLU A 1 16.90 -5.58 25.66
N GLN A 2 17.60 -6.23 24.73
CA GLN A 2 17.00 -6.93 23.61
C GLN A 2 16.36 -8.21 24.14
N VAL A 3 15.04 -8.24 24.18
CA VAL A 3 14.28 -9.38 24.75
C VAL A 3 14.32 -10.62 23.85
N GLY A 4 14.94 -10.57 22.68
CA GLY A 4 15.08 -11.71 21.76
C GLY A 4 13.75 -12.27 21.20
N ILE A 5 12.64 -11.55 21.37
CA ILE A 5 11.32 -11.96 20.84
C ILE A 5 11.26 -11.65 19.35
N LYS A 6 10.93 -12.64 18.55
CA LYS A 6 10.58 -12.43 17.14
C LYS A 6 9.35 -11.53 17.04
N TYR A 7 9.35 -10.62 16.08
CA TYR A 7 8.18 -9.78 15.84
C TYR A 7 7.86 -9.66 14.36
N PHE A 8 6.61 -9.33 14.09
CA PHE A 8 6.09 -9.03 12.77
C PHE A 8 5.21 -7.77 12.83
N VAL A 9 5.41 -6.84 11.92
CA VAL A 9 4.62 -5.61 11.83
C VAL A 9 3.71 -5.70 10.63
N MET A 10 2.42 -5.40 10.82
CA MET A 10 1.43 -5.43 9.74
C MET A 10 0.41 -4.29 9.87
N GLY A 11 -0.22 -3.95 8.78
CA GLY A 11 -1.42 -3.13 8.75
C GLY A 11 -2.68 -4.03 8.77
N ASN A 12 -3.57 -3.87 7.81
CA ASN A 12 -4.85 -4.62 7.73
C ASN A 12 -4.70 -6.13 7.42
N GLY A 13 -3.49 -6.66 7.28
CA GLY A 13 -3.30 -8.08 6.98
C GLY A 13 -3.73 -8.51 5.56
N SER A 14 -4.07 -7.57 4.68
CA SER A 14 -4.63 -7.87 3.35
C SER A 14 -3.66 -8.52 2.35
N ASN A 15 -2.38 -8.65 2.71
CA ASN A 15 -1.34 -9.29 1.91
C ASN A 15 -0.49 -10.28 2.73
N VAL A 16 -1.09 -10.88 3.76
CA VAL A 16 -0.42 -11.80 4.69
C VAL A 16 -1.22 -13.09 4.78
N LEU A 17 -0.52 -14.21 4.76
CA LEU A 17 -1.07 -15.53 5.08
C LEU A 17 -0.31 -16.11 6.26
N PHE A 18 -0.99 -16.33 7.36
CA PHE A 18 -0.46 -17.07 8.52
C PHE A 18 -0.74 -18.56 8.35
N ARG A 19 0.18 -19.38 8.84
CA ARG A 19 -0.06 -20.83 8.96
C ARG A 19 -1.07 -21.11 10.06
N ASP A 20 -1.67 -22.30 10.04
CA ASP A 20 -2.67 -22.71 11.05
C ASP A 20 -2.05 -22.78 12.46
N GLU A 21 -0.75 -23.08 12.56
CA GLU A 21 -0.01 -23.08 13.84
C GLU A 21 0.23 -21.66 14.38
N GLY A 22 -0.09 -20.63 13.61
CA GLY A 22 0.06 -19.23 13.98
C GLY A 22 1.48 -18.69 13.81
N TYR A 23 1.80 -17.64 14.58
CA TYR A 23 3.10 -16.99 14.57
C TYR A 23 3.73 -17.01 15.97
N ALA A 24 4.87 -17.68 16.08
CA ALA A 24 5.61 -17.78 17.35
C ALA A 24 6.40 -16.50 17.62
N GLY A 25 5.72 -15.44 18.08
CA GLY A 25 6.29 -14.13 18.34
C GLY A 25 5.22 -13.07 18.60
N ALA A 26 5.62 -11.81 18.62
CA ALA A 26 4.71 -10.68 18.75
C ALA A 26 4.26 -10.18 17.35
N VAL A 27 2.99 -9.87 17.18
CA VAL A 27 2.47 -9.21 15.98
C VAL A 27 2.01 -7.81 16.36
N PHE A 28 2.63 -6.79 15.77
CA PHE A 28 2.23 -5.40 15.94
C PHE A 28 1.34 -5.00 14.78
N VAL A 29 0.07 -4.70 15.08
CA VAL A 29 -0.90 -4.21 14.09
C VAL A 29 -0.92 -2.69 14.14
N LEU A 30 -0.50 -2.05 13.05
CA LEU A 30 -0.58 -0.60 12.89
C LEU A 30 -2.00 -0.25 12.41
N GLY A 31 -2.84 0.16 13.35
CA GLY A 31 -4.25 0.47 13.14
C GLY A 31 -4.59 1.95 13.39
N GLU A 32 -5.75 2.19 14.01
CA GLU A 32 -6.32 3.53 14.19
C GLU A 32 -5.41 4.50 14.96
N ASP A 33 -4.68 4.03 15.96
CA ASP A 33 -3.75 4.85 16.76
C ASP A 33 -2.57 5.40 15.92
N MET A 34 -2.32 4.81 14.75
CA MET A 34 -1.30 5.20 13.80
C MET A 34 -1.92 5.59 12.45
N SER A 35 -3.04 6.31 12.45
CA SER A 35 -3.83 6.59 11.24
C SER A 35 -4.04 8.08 10.94
N GLU A 36 -3.23 8.95 11.53
CA GLU A 36 -3.28 10.39 11.27
C GLU A 36 -2.99 10.71 9.81
N ILE A 37 -3.70 11.70 9.27
CA ILE A 37 -3.51 12.23 7.91
C ILE A 37 -3.51 13.75 8.01
N THR A 38 -2.47 14.39 7.52
CA THR A 38 -2.35 15.85 7.43
C THR A 38 -2.16 16.29 5.98
N VAL A 39 -2.58 17.51 5.66
CA VAL A 39 -2.41 18.10 4.33
C VAL A 39 -1.79 19.48 4.49
N GLU A 40 -0.61 19.67 3.91
CA GLU A 40 0.11 20.93 3.94
C GLU A 40 0.71 21.23 2.58
N SER A 41 0.38 22.40 2.01
CA SER A 41 0.94 22.89 0.76
C SER A 41 0.91 21.85 -0.39
N GLY A 42 -0.20 21.14 -0.56
CA GLY A 42 -0.37 20.13 -1.61
C GLY A 42 0.34 18.79 -1.35
N VAL A 43 0.91 18.60 -0.15
CA VAL A 43 1.51 17.34 0.30
C VAL A 43 0.60 16.70 1.34
N ILE A 44 0.25 15.45 1.12
CA ILE A 44 -0.45 14.63 2.12
C ILE A 44 0.60 13.83 2.87
N THR A 45 0.62 13.94 4.19
CA THR A 45 1.40 13.06 5.06
C THR A 45 0.47 12.16 5.84
N ALA A 46 0.68 10.85 5.75
CA ALA A 46 -0.18 9.87 6.40
C ALA A 46 0.63 8.85 7.20
N SER A 47 0.19 8.56 8.41
CA SER A 47 0.76 7.54 9.28
C SER A 47 0.56 6.14 8.68
N ALA A 48 1.44 5.22 9.03
CA ALA A 48 1.53 3.89 8.41
C ALA A 48 0.25 3.03 8.55
N GLY A 49 -0.54 3.24 9.60
CA GLY A 49 -1.83 2.56 9.83
C GLY A 49 -3.02 3.22 9.11
N ALA A 50 -2.86 4.41 8.53
CA ALA A 50 -3.93 5.02 7.74
C ALA A 50 -4.30 4.15 6.55
N THR A 51 -5.60 3.95 6.31
CA THR A 51 -6.05 3.18 5.14
C THR A 51 -5.87 3.98 3.85
N LEU A 52 -5.54 3.30 2.75
CA LEU A 52 -5.42 3.95 1.44
C LEU A 52 -6.73 4.63 1.01
N SER A 53 -7.87 4.07 1.36
CA SER A 53 -9.18 4.68 1.07
C SER A 53 -9.35 6.02 1.77
N ARG A 54 -8.90 6.17 3.03
CA ARG A 54 -8.93 7.46 3.72
C ARG A 54 -7.99 8.47 3.06
N VAL A 55 -6.77 8.05 2.70
CA VAL A 55 -5.81 8.92 1.99
C VAL A 55 -6.37 9.39 0.65
N CYS A 56 -6.94 8.47 -0.16
CA CYS A 56 -7.58 8.83 -1.43
C CYS A 56 -8.76 9.79 -1.25
N LYS A 57 -9.58 9.58 -0.21
CA LYS A 57 -10.69 10.48 0.11
C LYS A 57 -10.20 11.86 0.51
N THR A 58 -9.17 11.94 1.37
CA THR A 58 -8.54 13.20 1.74
C THR A 58 -7.96 13.91 0.51
N ALA A 59 -7.30 13.18 -0.39
CA ALA A 59 -6.78 13.74 -1.65
C ALA A 59 -7.91 14.36 -2.50
N LEU A 60 -9.02 13.65 -2.68
CA LEU A 60 -10.21 14.15 -3.39
C LEU A 60 -10.76 15.42 -2.74
N GLU A 61 -10.95 15.45 -1.41
CA GLU A 61 -11.50 16.57 -0.66
C GLU A 61 -10.60 17.82 -0.73
N HIS A 62 -9.30 17.63 -0.96
CA HIS A 62 -8.32 18.70 -1.13
C HIS A 62 -7.95 18.99 -2.60
N HIS A 63 -8.72 18.48 -3.58
CA HIS A 63 -8.47 18.67 -5.01
C HIS A 63 -7.07 18.21 -5.46
N LEU A 64 -6.56 17.11 -4.88
CA LEU A 64 -5.24 16.56 -5.16
C LEU A 64 -5.36 15.23 -5.92
N GLY A 65 -5.01 15.23 -7.20
CA GLY A 65 -5.03 14.05 -8.07
C GLY A 65 -3.71 13.28 -8.07
N GLY A 66 -3.77 12.00 -8.43
CA GLY A 66 -2.64 11.08 -8.55
C GLY A 66 -2.74 9.83 -7.69
N MET A 67 -3.66 9.81 -6.69
CA MET A 67 -3.88 8.65 -5.81
C MET A 67 -5.07 7.76 -6.24
N GLU A 68 -5.74 8.05 -7.35
CA GLU A 68 -6.97 7.36 -7.77
C GLU A 68 -6.75 5.85 -7.98
N PHE A 69 -5.57 5.45 -8.44
CA PHE A 69 -5.20 4.04 -8.62
C PHE A 69 -5.26 3.23 -7.32
N ALA A 70 -5.03 3.89 -6.18
CA ALA A 70 -5.02 3.28 -4.87
C ALA A 70 -6.43 3.12 -4.27
N TRP A 71 -7.45 3.77 -4.85
CA TRP A 71 -8.84 3.63 -4.43
C TRP A 71 -9.32 2.19 -4.58
N GLY A 72 -9.74 1.58 -3.48
CA GLY A 72 -10.16 0.18 -3.44
C GLY A 72 -9.02 -0.84 -3.23
N ILE A 73 -7.77 -0.42 -3.01
CA ILE A 73 -6.73 -1.32 -2.46
C ILE A 73 -6.98 -1.46 -0.94
N PRO A 74 -7.24 -2.67 -0.43
CA PRO A 74 -7.64 -2.87 0.98
C PRO A 74 -6.42 -2.90 1.92
N GLY A 75 -5.56 -1.90 1.85
CA GLY A 75 -4.32 -1.84 2.61
C GLY A 75 -4.14 -0.53 3.39
N THR A 76 -3.12 -0.50 4.23
CA THR A 76 -2.65 0.70 4.92
C THR A 76 -1.45 1.31 4.20
N VAL A 77 -1.15 2.57 4.52
CA VAL A 77 -0.03 3.32 3.96
C VAL A 77 1.29 2.57 4.11
N GLY A 78 1.60 2.08 5.34
CA GLY A 78 2.85 1.34 5.59
C GLY A 78 2.98 0.09 4.72
N GLY A 79 1.92 -0.73 4.65
CA GLY A 79 1.89 -1.93 3.82
C GLY A 79 1.97 -1.62 2.32
N ALA A 80 1.31 -0.54 1.87
CA ALA A 80 1.34 -0.12 0.48
C ALA A 80 2.72 0.37 0.05
N VAL A 81 3.39 1.16 0.87
CA VAL A 81 4.76 1.62 0.63
C VAL A 81 5.75 0.45 0.65
N TYR A 82 5.64 -0.45 1.65
CA TYR A 82 6.48 -1.64 1.76
C TYR A 82 6.46 -2.47 0.48
N MET A 83 5.28 -2.65 -0.10
CA MET A 83 5.04 -3.49 -1.29
C MET A 83 5.09 -2.72 -2.62
N ASN A 84 5.38 -1.43 -2.62
CA ASN A 84 5.14 -0.59 -3.80
C ASN A 84 3.78 -0.93 -4.43
N ALA A 85 2.72 -0.87 -3.64
CA ALA A 85 1.40 -1.28 -4.07
C ALA A 85 0.96 -0.51 -5.31
N GLY A 86 0.36 -1.22 -6.25
CA GLY A 86 -0.10 -0.63 -7.49
C GLY A 86 -1.27 -1.35 -8.10
N ALA A 87 -2.07 -0.60 -8.82
CA ALA A 87 -3.23 -1.07 -9.59
C ALA A 87 -3.50 -0.13 -10.78
N PHE A 88 -4.07 -0.66 -11.84
CA PHE A 88 -4.55 0.12 -13.00
C PHE A 88 -3.49 1.04 -13.63
N GLY A 89 -2.22 0.65 -13.54
CA GLY A 89 -1.10 1.38 -14.15
C GLY A 89 -0.42 2.41 -13.26
N GLY A 90 -0.92 2.67 -12.02
CA GLY A 90 -0.25 3.49 -11.02
C GLY A 90 0.38 2.66 -9.90
N GLU A 91 1.39 3.17 -9.26
CA GLU A 91 2.12 2.54 -8.14
C GLU A 91 2.50 3.59 -7.09
N MET A 92 2.79 3.14 -5.86
CA MET A 92 3.22 4.05 -4.78
C MET A 92 4.45 4.88 -5.16
N LYS A 93 5.39 4.32 -5.91
CA LYS A 93 6.59 5.05 -6.40
C LYS A 93 6.26 6.32 -7.19
N ASP A 94 5.08 6.38 -7.81
CA ASP A 94 4.70 7.50 -8.67
C ASP A 94 4.26 8.74 -7.88
N VAL A 95 3.92 8.55 -6.60
CA VAL A 95 3.32 9.58 -5.74
C VAL A 95 4.05 9.79 -4.41
N VAL A 96 4.80 8.81 -3.93
CA VAL A 96 5.56 8.93 -2.68
C VAL A 96 6.67 9.96 -2.84
N LYS A 97 6.72 10.95 -1.94
CA LYS A 97 7.76 11.97 -1.83
C LYS A 97 8.87 11.54 -0.87
N SER A 98 8.47 11.03 0.30
CA SER A 98 9.39 10.56 1.34
C SER A 98 8.70 9.59 2.28
N VAL A 99 9.50 8.82 3.01
CA VAL A 99 9.01 7.88 4.02
C VAL A 99 9.81 8.03 5.30
N THR A 100 9.11 8.14 6.42
CA THR A 100 9.73 8.10 7.75
C THR A 100 9.58 6.69 8.32
N CYS A 101 10.66 6.15 8.84
CA CYS A 101 10.72 4.81 9.41
C CYS A 101 11.52 4.80 10.72
N ILE A 102 11.41 3.70 11.47
CA ILE A 102 12.26 3.36 12.60
C ILE A 102 13.29 2.33 12.11
N ASP A 103 14.58 2.62 12.33
CA ASP A 103 15.64 1.70 12.01
C ASP A 103 15.82 0.60 13.09
N LYS A 104 16.76 -0.32 12.85
CA LYS A 104 17.10 -1.42 13.78
C LYS A 104 17.58 -0.96 15.16
N ASP A 105 18.07 0.26 15.27
CA ASP A 105 18.60 0.85 16.51
C ASP A 105 17.53 1.70 17.25
N GLY A 106 16.31 1.78 16.67
CA GLY A 106 15.18 2.53 17.25
C GLY A 106 15.16 4.01 16.86
N ASN A 107 16.01 4.46 15.94
CA ASN A 107 16.06 5.86 15.53
C ASN A 107 15.09 6.13 14.38
N LEU A 108 14.44 7.29 14.42
CA LEU A 108 13.66 7.79 13.30
C LEU A 108 14.59 8.24 12.17
N LYS A 109 14.27 7.80 10.95
CA LYS A 109 14.92 8.18 9.70
C LYS A 109 13.90 8.54 8.67
N THR A 110 14.21 9.52 7.83
CA THR A 110 13.37 9.90 6.69
C THR A 110 14.17 9.76 5.40
N TYR A 111 13.62 8.99 4.46
CA TYR A 111 14.22 8.75 3.16
C TYR A 111 13.42 9.45 2.06
N PRO A 112 14.04 10.19 1.15
CA PRO A 112 13.39 10.70 -0.05
C PRO A 112 13.06 9.56 -1.02
N ALA A 113 12.14 9.80 -1.96
CA ALA A 113 11.70 8.81 -2.94
C ALA A 113 12.85 8.13 -3.70
N SER A 114 13.93 8.88 -3.99
CA SER A 114 15.12 8.38 -4.71
C SER A 114 15.90 7.30 -3.96
N GLU A 115 15.68 7.15 -2.65
CA GLU A 115 16.37 6.18 -1.80
C GLU A 115 15.47 4.99 -1.40
N LEU A 116 14.26 4.92 -1.93
CA LEU A 116 13.28 3.89 -1.55
C LEU A 116 13.37 2.61 -2.38
N ASP A 117 14.22 2.55 -3.40
CA ASP A 117 14.50 1.37 -4.23
C ASP A 117 13.24 0.63 -4.68
N PHE A 118 12.21 1.39 -5.08
CA PHE A 118 10.94 0.83 -5.49
C PHE A 118 11.06 -0.06 -6.73
N GLY A 119 10.67 -1.31 -6.57
CA GLY A 119 10.58 -2.30 -7.65
C GLY A 119 9.19 -2.96 -7.70
N TYR A 120 9.04 -3.97 -8.56
CA TYR A 120 7.79 -4.72 -8.63
C TYR A 120 7.53 -5.47 -7.31
N ARG A 121 6.50 -5.04 -6.59
CA ARG A 121 6.11 -5.59 -5.26
C ARG A 121 7.25 -5.57 -4.25
N SER A 122 8.10 -4.54 -4.30
CA SER A 122 9.23 -4.38 -3.38
C SER A 122 9.59 -2.91 -3.16
N SER A 123 10.27 -2.66 -2.06
CA SER A 123 10.91 -1.40 -1.70
C SER A 123 12.16 -1.68 -0.87
N ARG A 124 12.97 -0.66 -0.55
CA ARG A 124 14.12 -0.79 0.36
C ARG A 124 13.76 -1.52 1.66
N PHE A 125 12.54 -1.31 2.18
CA PHE A 125 12.07 -1.90 3.44
C PHE A 125 11.95 -3.42 3.38
N THR A 126 11.84 -4.00 2.19
CA THR A 126 11.84 -5.46 2.01
C THR A 126 13.17 -6.08 2.46
N ALA A 127 14.29 -5.41 2.21
CA ALA A 127 15.63 -5.85 2.60
C ALA A 127 16.04 -5.31 3.98
N SER A 128 15.84 -4.00 4.24
CA SER A 128 16.31 -3.34 5.46
C SER A 128 15.55 -3.76 6.73
N LYS A 129 14.28 -4.17 6.58
CA LYS A 129 13.38 -4.51 7.70
C LYS A 129 13.08 -3.34 8.65
N GLU A 130 13.37 -2.10 8.24
CA GLU A 130 12.98 -0.90 8.95
C GLU A 130 11.45 -0.81 9.01
N ILE A 131 10.91 -0.26 10.09
CA ILE A 131 9.45 -0.17 10.31
C ILE A 131 8.95 1.19 9.79
N ILE A 132 8.11 1.17 8.80
CA ILE A 132 7.50 2.38 8.24
C ILE A 132 6.55 3.00 9.28
N VAL A 133 6.74 4.29 9.58
CA VAL A 133 5.91 5.08 10.52
C VAL A 133 4.93 5.97 9.77
N SER A 134 5.40 6.63 8.70
CA SER A 134 4.57 7.50 7.87
C SER A 134 5.14 7.64 6.46
N ALA A 135 4.30 8.11 5.54
CA ALA A 135 4.72 8.49 4.20
C ALA A 135 4.10 9.83 3.81
N SER A 136 4.87 10.62 3.06
CA SER A 136 4.41 11.86 2.44
C SER A 136 4.22 11.65 0.94
N PHE A 137 3.13 12.17 0.40
CA PHE A 137 2.74 12.04 -1.00
C PHE A 137 2.73 13.40 -1.67
N ALA A 138 3.46 13.56 -2.79
CA ALA A 138 3.43 14.74 -3.61
C ALA A 138 2.39 14.55 -4.72
N LEU A 139 1.25 15.20 -4.58
CA LEU A 139 0.13 15.12 -5.50
C LEU A 139 0.01 16.43 -6.30
N LYS A 140 -0.83 16.42 -7.33
CA LYS A 140 -1.02 17.57 -8.21
C LYS A 140 -2.43 18.12 -8.05
N ASP A 141 -2.56 19.44 -8.10
CA ASP A 141 -3.87 20.08 -8.15
C ASP A 141 -4.67 19.52 -9.34
N ALA A 142 -5.91 19.12 -9.07
CA ALA A 142 -6.79 18.55 -10.06
C ALA A 142 -8.26 18.89 -9.73
N ASP A 143 -9.09 18.85 -10.75
CA ASP A 143 -10.52 19.07 -10.61
C ASP A 143 -11.18 17.93 -9.83
N TYR A 144 -12.04 18.28 -8.86
CA TYR A 144 -12.74 17.32 -7.98
C TYR A 144 -13.51 16.27 -8.79
N ASP A 145 -14.28 16.71 -9.79
CA ASP A 145 -15.14 15.82 -10.57
C ASP A 145 -14.32 14.86 -11.44
N LYS A 146 -13.14 15.30 -11.92
CA LYS A 146 -12.21 14.44 -12.64
C LYS A 146 -11.63 13.35 -11.74
N ILE A 147 -11.15 13.73 -10.54
CA ILE A 147 -10.63 12.77 -9.56
C ILE A 147 -11.73 11.77 -9.19
N LYS A 148 -12.92 12.28 -8.83
CA LYS A 148 -14.08 11.47 -8.44
C LYS A 148 -14.51 10.50 -9.53
N SER A 149 -14.66 10.98 -10.76
CA SER A 149 -15.02 10.15 -11.93
C SER A 149 -13.99 9.05 -12.16
N ARG A 150 -12.70 9.36 -12.00
CA ARG A 150 -11.64 8.37 -12.14
C ARG A 150 -11.69 7.31 -11.03
N MET A 151 -11.91 7.71 -9.78
CA MET A 151 -12.08 6.79 -8.66
C MET A 151 -13.28 5.84 -8.89
N ASP A 152 -14.42 6.39 -9.34
CA ASP A 152 -15.64 5.62 -9.62
C ASP A 152 -15.42 4.63 -10.78
N GLU A 153 -14.78 5.06 -11.87
CA GLU A 153 -14.38 4.18 -12.98
C GLU A 153 -13.52 3.01 -12.48
N LEU A 154 -12.50 3.29 -11.67
CA LEU A 154 -11.56 2.27 -11.22
C LEU A 154 -12.20 1.26 -10.26
N ILE A 155 -13.10 1.70 -9.38
CA ILE A 155 -13.82 0.78 -8.49
C ILE A 155 -14.81 -0.09 -9.28
N GLU A 156 -15.47 0.46 -10.30
CA GLU A 156 -16.36 -0.32 -11.16
C GLU A 156 -15.59 -1.36 -11.99
N ARG A 157 -14.45 -0.97 -12.57
CA ARG A 157 -13.55 -1.93 -13.24
C ARG A 157 -13.08 -3.05 -12.32
N ARG A 158 -12.90 -2.76 -11.02
CA ARG A 158 -12.55 -3.78 -10.03
C ARG A 158 -13.72 -4.72 -9.78
N ARG A 159 -14.94 -4.21 -9.61
CA ARG A 159 -16.15 -5.01 -9.42
C ARG A 159 -16.41 -5.97 -10.57
N LEU A 160 -16.21 -5.49 -11.80
CA LEU A 160 -16.39 -6.31 -13.01
C LEU A 160 -15.35 -7.43 -13.17
N LYS A 161 -14.17 -7.28 -12.56
CA LYS A 161 -13.04 -8.22 -12.75
C LYS A 161 -12.75 -9.10 -11.54
N GLN A 162 -13.33 -8.82 -10.40
CA GLN A 162 -13.07 -9.52 -9.14
C GLN A 162 -14.40 -9.87 -8.47
N PRO A 163 -14.58 -11.11 -8.02
CA PRO A 163 -15.79 -11.55 -7.31
C PRO A 163 -15.74 -11.01 -5.86
N LEU A 164 -16.05 -9.71 -5.69
CA LEU A 164 -15.95 -9.02 -4.40
C LEU A 164 -16.95 -9.52 -3.36
N GLU A 165 -17.96 -10.28 -3.78
CA GLU A 165 -18.94 -10.96 -2.91
C GLU A 165 -18.35 -12.16 -2.17
N TYR A 166 -17.20 -12.67 -2.59
CA TYR A 166 -16.50 -13.78 -1.95
C TYR A 166 -15.23 -13.31 -1.23
N PRO A 167 -14.84 -13.98 -0.13
CA PRO A 167 -13.53 -13.77 0.47
C PRO A 167 -12.42 -14.04 -0.56
N SER A 168 -11.42 -13.16 -0.60
CA SER A 168 -10.33 -13.28 -1.57
C SER A 168 -8.97 -13.14 -0.86
N ALA A 169 -8.07 -14.07 -1.16
CA ALA A 169 -6.66 -14.01 -0.71
C ALA A 169 -5.78 -13.13 -1.64
N GLY A 170 -6.37 -12.46 -2.63
CA GLY A 170 -5.64 -11.67 -3.62
C GLY A 170 -4.94 -12.54 -4.67
N SER A 171 -3.96 -11.94 -5.37
CA SER A 171 -3.19 -12.63 -6.40
C SER A 171 -2.11 -13.49 -5.78
N THR A 172 -2.21 -14.82 -5.88
CA THR A 172 -1.24 -15.78 -5.34
C THR A 172 0.09 -15.76 -6.09
N PHE A 173 0.05 -15.58 -7.41
CA PHE A 173 1.21 -15.61 -8.27
C PHE A 173 1.72 -14.22 -8.63
N LYS A 174 3.04 -14.06 -8.69
CA LYS A 174 3.66 -12.87 -9.30
C LYS A 174 3.27 -12.80 -10.77
N ARG A 175 3.12 -11.56 -11.27
CA ARG A 175 2.83 -11.33 -12.69
C ARG A 175 4.02 -11.78 -13.54
N PRO A 176 3.84 -12.70 -14.51
CA PRO A 176 4.86 -13.05 -15.47
C PRO A 176 5.18 -11.86 -16.40
N GLU A 177 6.39 -11.85 -16.94
CA GLU A 177 6.79 -10.83 -17.92
C GLU A 177 5.90 -10.92 -19.17
N GLY A 178 5.45 -9.79 -19.67
CA GLY A 178 4.63 -9.68 -20.89
C GLY A 178 3.19 -10.20 -20.81
N THR A 179 2.74 -10.79 -19.68
CA THR A 179 1.39 -11.38 -19.57
C THR A 179 0.83 -11.29 -18.14
N TYR A 180 -0.28 -11.98 -17.87
CA TYR A 180 -0.93 -12.08 -16.57
C TYR A 180 -1.00 -13.53 -16.11
N ALA A 181 -0.78 -13.80 -14.82
CA ALA A 181 -0.84 -15.17 -14.28
C ALA A 181 -2.19 -15.85 -14.56
N GLY A 182 -3.30 -15.13 -14.41
CA GLY A 182 -4.65 -15.64 -14.71
C GLY A 182 -4.79 -16.10 -16.15
N LEU A 183 -4.24 -15.35 -17.12
CA LEU A 183 -4.28 -15.74 -18.54
C LEU A 183 -3.44 -16.98 -18.82
N VAL A 184 -2.27 -17.10 -18.18
CA VAL A 184 -1.43 -18.30 -18.31
C VAL A 184 -2.14 -19.52 -17.76
N ILE A 185 -2.77 -19.40 -16.59
CA ILE A 185 -3.56 -20.47 -15.96
C ILE A 185 -4.72 -20.89 -16.87
N GLU A 186 -5.47 -19.93 -17.40
CA GLU A 186 -6.60 -20.17 -18.30
C GLU A 186 -6.16 -20.88 -19.60
N ASN A 187 -5.09 -20.41 -20.23
CA ASN A 187 -4.53 -21.02 -21.44
C ASN A 187 -3.96 -22.43 -21.19
N SER A 188 -3.65 -22.77 -19.94
CA SER A 188 -3.21 -24.11 -19.52
C SER A 188 -4.38 -25.04 -19.20
N GLY A 189 -5.62 -24.61 -19.37
CA GLY A 189 -6.81 -25.42 -19.08
C GLY A 189 -7.06 -25.66 -17.59
N LEU A 190 -6.52 -24.82 -16.72
CA LEU A 190 -6.58 -24.96 -15.25
C LEU A 190 -7.58 -23.98 -14.59
N LYS A 191 -8.53 -23.46 -15.36
CA LYS A 191 -9.59 -22.58 -14.87
C LYS A 191 -10.85 -23.37 -14.56
#